data_fab4cee6810f27c21a26f9724a4d037c
#
_entry.id   fab4cee6810f27c21a26f9724a4d037c
#
_cell.length_a   1.000
_cell.length_b   1.000
_cell.length_c   1.000
_cell.angle_alpha   90.00
_cell.angle_beta   90.00
_cell.angle_gamma   90.00
#
_symmetry.space_group_name_H-M   'P 1'
#
loop_
_entity.id
_entity.type
_entity.pdbx_description
1 polymer ?
#
loop_
_entity_poly.entity_id
_entity_poly.type
_entity_poly.pdbx_seq_one_letter_code
_entity_poly.pdbx_strand_id
1 'polypeptide(L)'
;MMGVMAEPLAASSAVAAPVRDFSAWVTSEQKRVFLLCQRMLQDREEADSATQDVFLKAYRAWQAQGAFVEEPAKWVTRIAVNTCLDRLRSKSWKIWRRRPAHEDETIILANTKEVAPSAESRAFAGEIAARIQTALGELSERQRAVFVLRHYEDRKLEEIAEILGLDVGTVKAHMARAVAKLRHLLHDLYGELK
;
A
#
# COMPACT_ATOMS: atom_id res chain seq x y z
N MET A 1 -46.49 -21.43 -9.48
CA MET A 1 -45.18 -21.66 -8.83
C MET A 1 -44.12 -21.14 -9.78
N MET A 2 -43.70 -19.90 -9.57
CA MET A 2 -42.67 -19.25 -10.41
C MET A 2 -41.35 -19.27 -9.61
N GLY A 3 -40.40 -20.06 -10.11
CA GLY A 3 -39.06 -20.12 -9.55
C GLY A 3 -38.27 -18.89 -9.97
N VAL A 4 -37.87 -18.07 -8.99
CA VAL A 4 -36.94 -16.96 -9.18
C VAL A 4 -35.54 -17.58 -9.24
N MET A 5 -34.96 -17.60 -10.44
CA MET A 5 -33.55 -17.93 -10.63
C MET A 5 -32.70 -16.74 -10.20
N ALA A 6 -31.98 -16.89 -9.10
CA ALA A 6 -30.96 -15.94 -8.68
C ALA A 6 -29.78 -16.02 -9.64
N GLU A 7 -29.53 -14.94 -10.36
CA GLU A 7 -28.27 -14.79 -11.13
C GLU A 7 -27.09 -14.66 -10.17
N PRO A 8 -25.98 -15.37 -10.41
CA PRO A 8 -24.75 -15.17 -9.65
C PRO A 8 -24.12 -13.85 -10.08
N LEU A 9 -23.92 -12.95 -9.13
CA LEU A 9 -23.10 -11.74 -9.27
C LEU A 9 -21.69 -12.18 -9.73
N ALA A 10 -21.44 -12.06 -11.02
CA ALA A 10 -20.14 -12.22 -11.63
C ALA A 10 -19.19 -11.15 -11.04
N ALA A 11 -18.27 -11.58 -10.18
CA ALA A 11 -17.12 -10.77 -9.80
C ALA A 11 -16.31 -10.49 -11.08
N SER A 12 -16.48 -9.30 -11.62
CA SER A 12 -15.75 -8.81 -12.77
C SER A 12 -14.27 -8.69 -12.40
N SER A 13 -13.49 -9.75 -12.67
CA SER A 13 -12.05 -9.65 -12.82
C SER A 13 -11.79 -8.88 -14.11
N ALA A 14 -11.86 -7.57 -14.04
CA ALA A 14 -11.47 -6.71 -15.15
C ALA A 14 -9.97 -6.91 -15.38
N VAL A 15 -9.63 -7.70 -16.40
CA VAL A 15 -8.27 -7.77 -16.94
C VAL A 15 -7.90 -6.35 -17.35
N ALA A 16 -6.98 -5.74 -16.61
CA ALA A 16 -6.56 -4.37 -16.85
C ALA A 16 -5.99 -4.26 -18.27
N ALA A 17 -6.48 -3.30 -19.05
CA ALA A 17 -6.02 -3.10 -20.41
C ALA A 17 -4.49 -2.84 -20.46
N PRO A 18 -3.78 -3.32 -21.48
CA PRO A 18 -2.34 -3.12 -21.60
C PRO A 18 -2.01 -1.64 -21.67
N VAL A 19 -0.90 -1.24 -21.05
CA VAL A 19 -0.42 0.15 -21.04
C VAL A 19 0.03 0.53 -22.45
N ARG A 20 -0.79 1.30 -23.15
CA ARG A 20 -0.47 1.84 -24.49
C ARG A 20 0.13 3.23 -24.41
N ASP A 21 -0.34 4.04 -23.48
CA ASP A 21 0.19 5.38 -23.17
C ASP A 21 0.75 5.36 -21.74
N PHE A 22 2.07 5.35 -21.64
CA PHE A 22 2.77 5.31 -20.36
C PHE A 22 2.51 6.57 -19.53
N SER A 23 2.42 7.75 -20.16
CA SER A 23 2.20 9.02 -19.45
C SER A 23 0.83 9.09 -18.82
N ALA A 24 -0.22 8.72 -19.56
CA ALA A 24 -1.58 8.66 -19.05
C ALA A 24 -1.70 7.62 -17.91
N TRP A 25 -1.04 6.46 -18.07
CA TRP A 25 -1.02 5.43 -17.05
C TRP A 25 -0.29 5.88 -15.77
N VAL A 26 0.87 6.56 -15.87
CA VAL A 26 1.56 7.14 -14.72
C VAL A 26 0.64 8.10 -13.97
N THR A 27 -0.05 8.98 -14.66
CA THR A 27 -0.98 9.94 -14.06
C THR A 27 -2.09 9.23 -13.25
N SER A 28 -2.61 8.11 -13.77
CA SER A 28 -3.65 7.33 -13.09
C SER A 28 -3.14 6.58 -11.84
N GLU A 29 -1.88 6.11 -11.86
CA GLU A 29 -1.29 5.28 -10.81
C GLU A 29 -0.49 6.07 -9.77
N GLN A 30 -0.10 7.31 -10.07
CA GLN A 30 0.83 8.11 -9.26
C GLN A 30 0.38 8.22 -7.80
N LYS A 31 -0.88 8.56 -7.56
CA LYS A 31 -1.43 8.70 -6.21
C LYS A 31 -1.36 7.38 -5.45
N ARG A 32 -1.78 6.27 -6.07
CA ARG A 32 -1.79 4.95 -5.45
C ARG A 32 -0.37 4.50 -5.07
N VAL A 33 0.59 4.64 -6.01
CA VAL A 33 1.99 4.27 -5.80
C VAL A 33 2.64 5.13 -4.72
N PHE A 34 2.38 6.45 -4.72
CA PHE A 34 2.86 7.35 -3.66
C PHE A 34 2.37 6.90 -2.28
N LEU A 35 1.08 6.57 -2.15
CA LEU A 35 0.51 6.13 -0.89
C LEU A 35 1.07 4.78 -0.42
N LEU A 36 1.32 3.87 -1.35
CA LEU A 36 2.02 2.62 -1.05
C LEU A 36 3.43 2.91 -0.51
N CYS A 37 4.21 3.75 -1.19
CA CYS A 37 5.55 4.16 -0.75
C CYS A 37 5.51 4.84 0.63
N GLN A 38 4.56 5.73 0.87
CA GLN A 38 4.41 6.43 2.16
C GLN A 38 4.10 5.46 3.31
N ARG A 39 3.20 4.50 3.10
CA ARG A 39 2.91 3.46 4.11
C ARG A 39 4.11 2.56 4.38
N MET A 40 4.92 2.32 3.36
CA MET A 40 6.13 1.50 3.48
C MET A 40 7.28 2.24 4.18
N LEU A 41 7.55 3.47 3.78
CA LEU A 41 8.73 4.24 4.21
C LEU A 41 8.47 5.08 5.45
N GLN A 42 7.22 5.46 5.75
CA GLN A 42 6.81 6.27 6.90
C GLN A 42 7.42 7.69 6.88
N ASP A 43 7.77 8.17 5.70
CA ASP A 43 8.34 9.46 5.45
C ASP A 43 7.86 9.97 4.09
N ARG A 44 7.39 11.21 4.04
CA ARG A 44 6.78 11.80 2.86
C ARG A 44 7.80 12.12 1.76
N GLU A 45 8.92 12.69 2.13
CA GLU A 45 9.97 13.08 1.17
C GLU A 45 10.59 11.84 0.52
N GLU A 46 10.88 10.83 1.36
CA GLU A 46 11.35 9.53 0.88
C GLU A 46 10.32 8.81 0.02
N ALA A 47 9.03 8.93 0.34
CA ALA A 47 7.96 8.34 -0.46
C ALA A 47 7.84 9.02 -1.82
N ASP A 48 7.96 10.34 -1.89
CA ASP A 48 7.96 11.08 -3.16
C ASP A 48 9.15 10.67 -4.03
N SER A 49 10.36 10.71 -3.46
CA SER A 49 11.57 10.27 -4.14
C SER A 49 11.50 8.80 -4.58
N ALA A 50 10.95 7.92 -3.74
CA ALA A 50 10.75 6.51 -4.10
C ALA A 50 9.74 6.34 -5.24
N THR A 51 8.67 7.14 -5.25
CA THR A 51 7.65 7.12 -6.30
C THR A 51 8.23 7.49 -7.65
N GLN A 52 9.08 8.51 -7.70
CA GLN A 52 9.82 8.90 -8.92
C GLN A 52 10.71 7.76 -9.40
N ASP A 53 11.50 7.15 -8.52
CA ASP A 53 12.35 6.00 -8.84
C ASP A 53 11.54 4.80 -9.38
N VAL A 54 10.37 4.54 -8.79
CA VAL A 54 9.46 3.48 -9.23
C VAL A 54 9.03 3.70 -10.68
N PHE A 55 8.57 4.91 -11.03
CA PHE A 55 8.13 5.18 -12.39
C PHE A 55 9.30 5.25 -13.39
N LEU A 56 10.48 5.68 -12.98
CA LEU A 56 11.68 5.59 -13.82
C LEU A 56 12.08 4.13 -14.11
N LYS A 57 12.06 3.25 -13.10
CA LYS A 57 12.28 1.81 -13.28
C LYS A 57 11.20 1.18 -14.15
N ALA A 58 9.94 1.54 -13.90
CA ALA A 58 8.81 1.07 -14.68
C ALA A 58 8.94 1.49 -16.16
N TYR A 59 9.31 2.74 -16.44
CA TYR A 59 9.51 3.22 -17.81
C TYR A 59 10.59 2.44 -18.55
N ARG A 60 11.75 2.25 -17.92
CA ARG A 60 12.85 1.48 -18.52
C ARG A 60 12.45 0.03 -18.81
N ALA A 61 11.76 -0.62 -17.89
CA ALA A 61 11.30 -1.99 -18.05
C ALA A 61 10.20 -2.09 -19.12
N TRP A 62 9.27 -1.12 -19.17
CA TRP A 62 8.24 -1.03 -20.18
C TRP A 62 8.82 -0.90 -21.60
N GLN A 63 9.81 -0.02 -21.80
CA GLN A 63 10.51 0.10 -23.07
C GLN A 63 11.21 -1.21 -23.48
N ALA A 64 11.89 -1.86 -22.53
CA ALA A 64 12.62 -3.11 -22.78
C ALA A 64 11.70 -4.27 -23.14
N GLN A 65 10.44 -4.28 -22.68
CA GLN A 65 9.44 -5.32 -22.96
C GLN A 65 8.58 -5.04 -24.20
N GLY A 66 8.97 -4.10 -25.06
CA GLY A 66 8.21 -3.76 -26.26
C GLY A 66 6.89 -3.05 -25.98
N ALA A 67 6.83 -2.29 -24.91
CA ALA A 67 5.68 -1.49 -24.48
C ALA A 67 4.41 -2.30 -24.14
N PHE A 68 4.58 -3.55 -23.68
CA PHE A 68 3.47 -4.40 -23.26
C PHE A 68 3.64 -4.90 -21.82
N VAL A 69 2.62 -4.74 -20.98
CA VAL A 69 2.55 -5.28 -19.61
C VAL A 69 1.13 -5.83 -19.39
N GLU A 70 1.04 -7.11 -19.06
CA GLU A 70 -0.23 -7.83 -18.93
C GLU A 70 -1.02 -7.38 -17.69
N GLU A 71 -0.36 -7.25 -16.53
CA GLU A 71 -0.96 -6.83 -15.26
C GLU A 71 -0.26 -5.58 -14.69
N PRO A 72 -0.48 -4.38 -15.28
CA PRO A 72 0.31 -3.20 -14.98
C PRO A 72 0.25 -2.76 -13.51
N ALA A 73 -0.91 -2.92 -12.86
CA ALA A 73 -1.08 -2.59 -11.45
C ALA A 73 -0.27 -3.53 -10.52
N LYS A 74 -0.27 -4.83 -10.77
CA LYS A 74 0.52 -5.83 -10.01
C LYS A 74 2.01 -5.62 -10.25
N TRP A 75 2.38 -5.38 -11.49
CA TRP A 75 3.74 -5.15 -11.91
C TRP A 75 4.37 -3.90 -11.25
N VAL A 76 3.69 -2.75 -11.28
CA VAL A 76 4.22 -1.54 -10.63
C VAL A 76 4.21 -1.68 -9.10
N THR A 77 3.24 -2.36 -8.51
CA THR A 77 3.25 -2.68 -7.07
C THR A 77 4.50 -3.47 -6.69
N ARG A 78 4.91 -4.47 -7.48
CA ARG A 78 6.15 -5.22 -7.26
C ARG A 78 7.39 -4.32 -7.31
N ILE A 79 7.47 -3.42 -8.30
CA ILE A 79 8.57 -2.45 -8.42
C ILE A 79 8.58 -1.52 -7.19
N ALA A 80 7.44 -1.00 -6.78
CA ALA A 80 7.30 -0.08 -5.65
C ALA A 80 7.74 -0.73 -4.33
N VAL A 81 7.22 -1.92 -4.03
CA VAL A 81 7.58 -2.64 -2.80
C VAL A 81 9.06 -2.96 -2.74
N ASN A 82 9.64 -3.46 -3.84
CA ASN A 82 11.07 -3.75 -3.89
C ASN A 82 11.91 -2.49 -3.72
N THR A 83 11.54 -1.39 -4.37
CA THR A 83 12.22 -0.09 -4.21
C THR A 83 12.18 0.40 -2.76
N CYS A 84 11.04 0.29 -2.09
CA CYS A 84 10.91 0.64 -0.67
C CYS A 84 11.75 -0.28 0.24
N LEU A 85 11.71 -1.59 0.02
CA LEU A 85 12.50 -2.55 0.81
C LEU A 85 14.01 -2.34 0.65
N ASP A 86 14.47 -2.04 -0.56
CA ASP A 86 15.88 -1.74 -0.82
C ASP A 86 16.33 -0.46 -0.11
N ARG A 87 15.51 0.59 -0.12
CA ARG A 87 15.76 1.84 0.63
C ARG A 87 15.83 1.58 2.14
N LEU A 88 14.88 0.80 2.69
CA LEU A 88 14.86 0.45 4.11
C LEU A 88 16.09 -0.34 4.56
N ARG A 89 16.68 -1.16 3.67
CA ARG A 89 17.90 -1.94 3.94
C ARG A 89 19.18 -1.14 3.78
N SER A 90 19.16 -0.03 3.06
CA SER A 90 20.35 0.76 2.81
C SER A 90 20.93 1.34 4.11
N LYS A 91 22.29 1.46 4.19
CA LYS A 91 22.96 2.05 5.37
C LYS A 91 22.58 3.52 5.55
N SER A 92 22.41 4.25 4.47
CA SER A 92 22.02 5.66 4.49
C SER A 92 20.62 5.85 5.08
N TRP A 93 19.68 4.95 4.76
CA TRP A 93 18.36 4.94 5.37
C TRP A 93 18.41 4.72 6.89
N LYS A 94 19.24 3.79 7.37
CA LYS A 94 19.39 3.53 8.81
C LYS A 94 19.93 4.74 9.58
N ILE A 95 20.83 5.51 8.99
CA ILE A 95 21.39 6.74 9.58
C ILE A 95 20.33 7.84 9.57
N TRP A 96 19.61 8.01 8.46
CA TRP A 96 18.59 9.04 8.28
C TRP A 96 17.38 8.83 9.21
N ARG A 97 16.90 7.59 9.36
CA ARG A 97 15.79 7.22 10.24
C ARG A 97 16.02 7.54 11.72
N ARG A 98 17.25 7.81 12.14
CA ARG A 98 17.58 8.25 13.51
C ARG A 98 17.38 9.75 13.73
N ARG A 99 17.07 10.52 12.69
CA ARG A 99 16.67 11.91 12.85
C ARG A 99 15.23 11.98 13.36
N PRO A 100 14.91 12.92 14.29
CA PRO A 100 13.52 13.10 14.72
C PRO A 100 12.67 13.41 13.48
N ALA A 101 11.55 12.72 13.35
CA ALA A 101 10.59 12.99 12.30
C ALA A 101 10.13 14.44 12.45
N HIS A 102 10.26 15.24 11.40
CA HIS A 102 9.52 16.48 11.28
C HIS A 102 8.03 16.13 11.34
N GLU A 103 7.27 16.91 12.09
CA GLU A 103 5.80 16.84 12.16
C GLU A 103 5.25 17.14 10.77
N ASP A 104 5.11 16.11 9.95
CA ASP A 104 4.52 16.20 8.63
C ASP A 104 3.01 16.14 8.74
N GLU A 105 2.35 17.11 8.10
CA GLU A 105 0.90 17.18 7.95
C GLU A 105 0.31 15.82 7.56
N THR A 106 -0.55 15.34 8.44
CA THR A 106 -1.28 14.08 8.24
C THR A 106 -2.20 14.20 7.02
N ILE A 107 -1.81 13.63 5.90
CA ILE A 107 -2.73 13.50 4.75
C ILE A 107 -3.79 12.48 5.14
N ILE A 108 -4.97 13.00 5.45
CA ILE A 108 -6.17 12.19 5.70
C ILE A 108 -6.56 11.50 4.39
N LEU A 109 -6.26 10.22 4.29
CA LEU A 109 -6.73 9.38 3.21
C LEU A 109 -8.04 8.70 3.63
N ALA A 110 -9.09 9.51 3.66
CA ALA A 110 -10.44 8.98 3.66
C ALA A 110 -10.74 8.41 2.27
N ASN A 111 -10.63 7.11 2.13
CA ASN A 111 -11.17 6.39 0.98
C ASN A 111 -12.60 5.96 1.32
N THR A 112 -13.49 6.93 1.54
CA THR A 112 -14.93 6.69 1.74
C THR A 112 -15.69 7.55 0.75
N LYS A 113 -16.46 6.89 -0.10
CA LYS A 113 -17.52 7.52 -0.88
C LYS A 113 -18.57 8.09 0.06
N GLU A 114 -18.90 9.37 -0.18
CA GLU A 114 -20.17 10.03 0.11
C GLU A 114 -20.65 10.09 1.57
N VAL A 115 -20.55 11.20 2.08
CA VAL A 115 -21.27 12.19 2.89
C VAL A 115 -20.18 13.15 3.38
N ALA A 116 -20.33 14.46 3.14
CA ALA A 116 -19.32 15.41 3.61
C ALA A 116 -19.23 15.37 5.14
N PRO A 117 -18.15 14.80 5.72
CA PRO A 117 -18.04 14.65 7.16
C PRO A 117 -17.93 16.03 7.81
N SER A 118 -18.49 16.19 9.01
CA SER A 118 -18.31 17.41 9.80
C SER A 118 -16.81 17.68 10.05
N ALA A 119 -16.43 18.90 10.37
CA ALA A 119 -15.03 19.23 10.68
C ALA A 119 -14.49 18.36 11.82
N GLU A 120 -15.33 18.05 12.81
CA GLU A 120 -15.01 17.18 13.94
C GLU A 120 -14.76 15.72 13.50
N SER A 121 -15.63 15.17 12.63
CA SER A 121 -15.43 13.84 12.07
C SER A 121 -14.15 13.73 11.22
N ARG A 122 -13.75 14.82 10.55
CA ARG A 122 -12.49 14.86 9.79
C ARG A 122 -11.27 14.90 10.71
N ALA A 123 -11.34 15.68 11.78
CA ALA A 123 -10.26 15.75 12.79
C ALA A 123 -10.06 14.38 13.47
N PHE A 124 -11.16 13.74 13.88
CA PHE A 124 -11.13 12.40 14.49
C PHE A 124 -10.57 11.32 13.53
N ALA A 125 -11.03 11.32 12.27
CA ALA A 125 -10.50 10.41 11.26
C ALA A 125 -8.99 10.63 10.99
N GLY A 126 -8.54 11.90 11.06
CA GLY A 126 -7.12 12.26 10.96
C GLY A 126 -6.28 11.71 12.10
N GLU A 127 -6.78 11.81 13.33
CA GLU A 127 -6.09 11.26 14.51
C GLU A 127 -5.96 9.73 14.43
N ILE A 128 -7.05 9.04 14.06
CA ILE A 128 -7.00 7.58 13.83
C ILE A 128 -5.99 7.22 12.75
N ALA A 129 -6.00 7.95 11.62
CA ALA A 129 -5.07 7.70 10.53
C ALA A 129 -3.61 7.90 10.97
N ALA A 130 -3.31 8.94 11.74
CA ALA A 130 -1.98 9.19 12.30
C ALA A 130 -1.53 8.07 13.24
N ARG A 131 -2.39 7.61 14.13
CA ARG A 131 -2.11 6.48 15.05
C ARG A 131 -1.85 5.18 14.28
N ILE A 132 -2.64 4.88 13.24
CA ILE A 132 -2.40 3.71 12.37
C ILE A 132 -1.05 3.85 11.66
N GLN A 133 -0.72 5.03 11.13
CA GLN A 133 0.54 5.28 10.46
C GLN A 133 1.72 5.05 11.41
N THR A 134 1.67 5.57 12.63
CA THR A 134 2.68 5.34 13.66
C THR A 134 2.81 3.84 13.98
N ALA A 135 1.70 3.14 14.18
CA ALA A 135 1.71 1.71 14.47
C ALA A 135 2.29 0.87 13.32
N LEU A 136 2.04 1.24 12.06
CA LEU A 136 2.69 0.64 10.90
C LEU A 136 4.21 0.85 10.93
N GLY A 137 4.67 2.01 11.42
CA GLY A 137 6.09 2.32 11.60
C GLY A 137 6.81 1.34 12.53
N GLU A 138 6.11 0.81 13.52
CA GLU A 138 6.64 -0.14 14.50
C GLU A 138 6.76 -1.58 13.96
N LEU A 139 6.14 -1.90 12.84
CA LEU A 139 6.28 -3.21 12.20
C LEU A 139 7.67 -3.38 11.58
N SER A 140 8.18 -4.63 11.57
CA SER A 140 9.35 -4.91 10.74
C SER A 140 9.03 -4.69 9.25
N GLU A 141 10.07 -4.41 8.45
CA GLU A 141 9.92 -4.11 7.01
C GLU A 141 9.08 -5.17 6.27
N ARG A 142 9.30 -6.45 6.55
CA ARG A 142 8.55 -7.56 5.95
C ARG A 142 7.11 -7.67 6.48
N GLN A 143 6.90 -7.47 7.77
CA GLN A 143 5.56 -7.45 8.36
C GLN A 143 4.73 -6.31 7.78
N ARG A 144 5.33 -5.11 7.67
CA ARG A 144 4.70 -3.94 7.08
C ARG A 144 4.35 -4.17 5.61
N ALA A 145 5.28 -4.70 4.80
CA ALA A 145 5.03 -5.00 3.41
C ALA A 145 3.86 -5.97 3.23
N VAL A 146 3.84 -7.08 3.97
CA VAL A 146 2.74 -8.06 3.91
C VAL A 146 1.41 -7.42 4.31
N PHE A 147 1.38 -6.64 5.38
CA PHE A 147 0.18 -5.98 5.86
C PHE A 147 -0.35 -4.94 4.86
N VAL A 148 0.53 -4.08 4.33
CA VAL A 148 0.18 -3.03 3.36
C VAL A 148 -0.36 -3.66 2.07
N LEU A 149 0.32 -4.68 1.54
CA LEU A 149 -0.13 -5.38 0.33
C LEU A 149 -1.51 -6.05 0.52
N ARG A 150 -1.78 -6.61 1.70
CA ARG A 150 -3.05 -7.27 1.97
C ARG A 150 -4.21 -6.29 2.15
N HIS A 151 -4.01 -5.23 2.95
CA HIS A 151 -5.10 -4.37 3.42
C HIS A 151 -5.30 -3.08 2.62
N TYR A 152 -4.26 -2.61 1.91
CA TYR A 152 -4.35 -1.37 1.12
C TYR A 152 -4.24 -1.61 -0.38
N GLU A 153 -3.62 -2.72 -0.80
CA GLU A 153 -3.50 -3.11 -2.21
C GLU A 153 -4.42 -4.30 -2.56
N ASP A 154 -5.18 -4.80 -1.59
CA ASP A 154 -6.15 -5.91 -1.70
C ASP A 154 -5.57 -7.18 -2.35
N ARG A 155 -4.28 -7.48 -2.11
CA ARG A 155 -3.60 -8.63 -2.70
C ARG A 155 -3.89 -9.91 -1.91
N LYS A 156 -4.05 -11.03 -2.65
CA LYS A 156 -4.14 -12.36 -2.06
C LYS A 156 -2.78 -12.79 -1.48
N LEU A 157 -2.77 -13.74 -0.54
CA LEU A 157 -1.51 -14.18 0.10
C LEU A 157 -0.55 -14.80 -0.92
N GLU A 158 -1.07 -15.47 -1.93
CA GLU A 158 -0.30 -16.07 -3.03
C GLU A 158 0.37 -14.98 -3.88
N GLU A 159 -0.34 -13.91 -4.22
CA GLU A 159 0.22 -12.77 -4.96
C GLU A 159 1.28 -12.03 -4.14
N ILE A 160 1.05 -11.89 -2.83
CA ILE A 160 2.02 -11.29 -1.90
C ILE A 160 3.30 -12.13 -1.86
N ALA A 161 3.16 -13.46 -1.83
CA ALA A 161 4.29 -14.38 -1.86
C ALA A 161 5.13 -14.19 -3.14
N GLU A 162 4.48 -14.10 -4.31
CA GLU A 162 5.13 -13.81 -5.59
C GLU A 162 5.83 -12.43 -5.60
N ILE A 163 5.14 -11.38 -5.12
CA ILE A 163 5.67 -10.01 -5.09
C ILE A 163 6.94 -9.94 -4.23
N LEU A 164 6.92 -10.60 -3.06
CA LEU A 164 8.00 -10.55 -2.08
C LEU A 164 9.08 -11.61 -2.26
N GLY A 165 8.87 -12.58 -3.17
CA GLY A 165 9.76 -13.72 -3.36
C GLY A 165 9.82 -14.61 -2.11
N LEU A 166 8.66 -14.88 -1.49
CA LEU A 166 8.51 -15.69 -0.28
C LEU A 166 7.56 -16.86 -0.55
N ASP A 167 7.61 -17.88 0.31
CA ASP A 167 6.55 -18.89 0.37
C ASP A 167 5.31 -18.36 1.11
N VAL A 168 4.13 -18.93 0.80
CA VAL A 168 2.84 -18.51 1.37
C VAL A 168 2.80 -18.73 2.89
N GLY A 169 3.48 -19.77 3.41
CA GLY A 169 3.58 -20.02 4.86
C GLY A 169 4.31 -18.89 5.58
N THR A 170 5.41 -18.41 5.00
CA THR A 170 6.16 -17.25 5.52
C THR A 170 5.32 -15.97 5.47
N VAL A 171 4.56 -15.74 4.39
CA VAL A 171 3.62 -14.60 4.30
C VAL A 171 2.56 -14.67 5.39
N LYS A 172 1.94 -15.83 5.63
CA LYS A 172 0.98 -16.04 6.72
C LYS A 172 1.59 -15.75 8.10
N ALA A 173 2.83 -16.19 8.33
CA ALA A 173 3.53 -15.93 9.58
C ALA A 173 3.83 -14.44 9.79
N HIS A 174 4.25 -13.72 8.74
CA HIS A 174 4.44 -12.26 8.81
C HIS A 174 3.12 -11.53 9.05
N MET A 175 2.04 -11.93 8.39
CA MET A 175 0.70 -11.37 8.61
C MET A 175 0.23 -11.55 10.04
N ALA A 176 0.31 -12.76 10.58
CA ALA A 176 -0.10 -13.05 11.95
C ALA A 176 0.65 -12.19 12.98
N ARG A 177 1.97 -12.05 12.82
CA ARG A 177 2.80 -11.20 13.70
C ARG A 177 2.45 -9.71 13.53
N ALA A 178 2.21 -9.23 12.30
CA ALA A 178 1.81 -7.87 12.03
C ALA A 178 0.48 -7.55 12.73
N VAL A 179 -0.55 -8.39 12.54
CA VAL A 179 -1.86 -8.21 13.16
C VAL A 179 -1.78 -8.25 14.68
N ALA A 180 -1.02 -9.20 15.26
CA ALA A 180 -0.84 -9.28 16.70
C ALA A 180 -0.20 -8.01 17.27
N LYS A 181 0.86 -7.49 16.62
CA LYS A 181 1.54 -6.26 17.04
C LYS A 181 0.64 -5.03 16.88
N LEU A 182 -0.09 -4.89 15.77
CA LEU A 182 -1.02 -3.79 15.55
C LEU A 182 -2.18 -3.80 16.56
N ARG A 183 -2.74 -4.97 16.89
CA ARG A 183 -3.77 -5.09 17.93
C ARG A 183 -3.27 -4.59 19.29
N HIS A 184 -2.03 -4.90 19.62
CA HIS A 184 -1.43 -4.41 20.87
C HIS A 184 -1.22 -2.90 20.85
N LEU A 185 -0.68 -2.35 19.76
CA LEU A 185 -0.37 -0.92 19.63
C LEU A 185 -1.62 -0.03 19.52
N LEU A 186 -2.71 -0.58 18.98
CA LEU A 186 -3.97 0.14 18.73
C LEU A 186 -5.08 -0.28 19.71
N HIS A 187 -4.73 -0.97 20.81
CA HIS A 187 -5.69 -1.49 21.79
C HIS A 187 -6.64 -0.38 22.29
N ASP A 188 -6.13 0.81 22.56
CA ASP A 188 -6.91 1.91 23.11
C ASP A 188 -7.97 2.42 22.12
N LEU A 189 -7.70 2.37 20.81
CA LEU A 189 -8.68 2.75 19.77
C LEU A 189 -9.90 1.82 19.73
N TYR A 190 -9.78 0.55 20.15
CA TYR A 190 -10.91 -0.36 20.22
C TYR A 190 -11.88 -0.04 21.37
N GLY A 191 -11.44 0.66 22.39
CA GLY A 191 -12.26 1.14 23.50
C GLY A 191 -13.07 2.39 23.15
N GLU A 192 -12.53 3.24 22.30
CA GLU A 192 -13.15 4.51 21.86
C GLU A 192 -14.17 4.35 20.73
N LEU A 193 -14.16 3.20 20.03
CA LEU A 193 -15.05 2.88 18.89
C LEU A 193 -16.31 2.09 19.31
N LYS A 194 -16.53 1.85 20.62
CA LYS A 194 -17.75 1.28 21.19
C LYS A 194 -18.64 2.36 21.78
#